data_0fcccaa2458147007a6ed64ba6acbde7
#
_entry.id   0fcccaa2458147007a6ed64ba6acbde7
#
_cell.length_a   1.000
_cell.length_b   1.000
_cell.length_c   1.000
_cell.angle_alpha   90.00
_cell.angle_beta   90.00
_cell.angle_gamma   90.00
#
_symmetry.space_group_name_H-M   'P 1'
#
loop_
_entity.id
_entity.type
_entity.pdbx_description
1 polymer ?
#
loop_
_entity_poly.entity_id
_entity_poly.type
_entity_poly.pdbx_seq_one_letter_code
_entity_poly.pdbx_strand_id
1 'polypeptide(L)'
;MTETCSGDGPNVITDVVTMPATSADTEVLPGIHTRLERRGLRPEQHLVDGGYTCLVHLEQAERDHQITVVGPLPGNPTHQNRQGEGFARDDFRIDFDRQEVTCPQGQVGKGWHGPYPTSSLTAAPLIVARFTKSQGQPCPVRAKGTTCRDGARNVGFPPRELHELQLRTRAERREPDWHKRYAVRSGIEGTICEFAHGHGMRRCRYRGQAKAHLQHVLTAIAVNVERLSRHPPGERRAPTTADSLPGLPRPARHPALASWRAAS
;
A
#
# COMPACT_ATOMS: atom_id res chain seq x y z
N MET A 1 3.34 12.24 -8.98
CA MET A 1 3.69 13.53 -8.38
C MET A 1 3.43 13.45 -6.88
N THR A 2 4.34 13.98 -6.08
CA THR A 2 4.28 13.98 -4.60
C THR A 2 4.38 15.40 -4.11
N GLU A 3 3.60 15.76 -3.10
CA GLU A 3 3.63 17.09 -2.47
C GLU A 3 3.55 16.99 -0.95
N THR A 4 3.93 18.05 -0.26
CA THR A 4 3.67 18.17 1.17
C THR A 4 2.17 18.36 1.42
N CYS A 5 1.70 17.98 2.58
CA CYS A 5 0.32 18.19 3.03
C CYS A 5 0.31 18.72 4.47
N SER A 6 0.99 19.85 4.69
CA SER A 6 1.01 20.54 5.99
C SER A 6 -0.20 21.50 6.11
N GLY A 7 -0.77 21.59 7.32
CA GLY A 7 -1.91 22.50 7.58
C GLY A 7 -1.55 23.97 7.61
N ASP A 8 -0.28 24.31 7.78
CA ASP A 8 0.18 25.65 8.15
C ASP A 8 0.93 26.42 7.03
N GLY A 9 0.89 25.92 5.79
CA GLY A 9 1.61 26.55 4.69
C GLY A 9 1.16 26.04 3.32
N PRO A 10 1.74 26.58 2.24
CA PRO A 10 1.46 26.12 0.91
C PRO A 10 2.00 24.69 0.72
N ASN A 11 1.22 23.84 0.09
CA ASN A 11 1.72 22.53 -0.32
C ASN A 11 2.79 22.69 -1.41
N VAL A 12 3.92 22.05 -1.22
CA VAL A 12 5.09 22.11 -2.11
C VAL A 12 5.27 20.77 -2.80
N ILE A 13 5.40 20.78 -4.12
CA ILE A 13 5.67 19.57 -4.91
C ILE A 13 7.11 19.13 -4.65
N THR A 14 7.27 17.94 -4.11
CA THR A 14 8.57 17.40 -3.68
C THR A 14 9.16 16.39 -4.65
N ASP A 15 8.33 15.68 -5.43
CA ASP A 15 8.80 14.75 -6.44
C ASP A 15 7.86 14.67 -7.65
N VAL A 16 8.46 14.52 -8.83
CA VAL A 16 7.75 14.33 -10.10
C VAL A 16 8.33 13.12 -10.82
N VAL A 17 7.46 12.17 -11.16
CA VAL A 17 7.81 11.01 -11.98
C VAL A 17 7.01 11.06 -13.26
N THR A 18 7.68 10.80 -14.37
CA THR A 18 7.07 10.61 -15.68
C THR A 18 7.36 9.20 -16.15
N MET A 19 6.34 8.45 -16.46
CA MET A 19 6.46 7.05 -16.86
C MET A 19 5.61 6.78 -18.11
N PRO A 20 5.90 5.72 -18.87
CA PRO A 20 5.02 5.27 -19.93
C PRO A 20 3.63 4.93 -19.39
N ALA A 21 2.58 5.23 -20.16
CA ALA A 21 1.20 4.92 -19.78
C ALA A 21 0.93 3.41 -19.60
N THR A 22 1.83 2.57 -20.05
CA THR A 22 1.77 1.10 -19.92
C THR A 22 2.38 0.58 -18.62
N SER A 23 3.10 1.42 -17.85
CA SER A 23 3.69 1.04 -16.58
C SER A 23 2.65 1.14 -15.45
N ALA A 24 2.70 0.22 -14.50
CA ALA A 24 1.81 0.25 -13.35
C ALA A 24 2.26 1.32 -12.33
N ASP A 25 1.31 2.08 -11.80
CA ASP A 25 1.59 3.14 -10.83
C ASP A 25 2.31 2.63 -9.57
N THR A 26 2.04 1.40 -9.16
CA THR A 26 2.70 0.76 -8.02
C THR A 26 4.21 0.67 -8.15
N GLU A 27 4.75 0.53 -9.37
CA GLU A 27 6.18 0.31 -9.60
C GLU A 27 7.06 1.51 -9.25
N VAL A 28 6.48 2.71 -9.19
CA VAL A 28 7.26 3.94 -8.96
C VAL A 28 7.49 4.28 -7.50
N LEU A 29 6.70 3.72 -6.58
CA LEU A 29 6.72 4.10 -5.18
C LEU A 29 8.10 3.92 -4.50
N PRO A 30 8.82 2.79 -4.65
CA PRO A 30 10.14 2.65 -4.06
C PRO A 30 11.16 3.68 -4.58
N GLY A 31 11.09 3.98 -5.88
CA GLY A 31 11.94 5.01 -6.49
C GLY A 31 11.65 6.43 -5.99
N ILE A 32 10.38 6.74 -5.69
CA ILE A 32 9.98 8.01 -5.06
C ILE A 32 10.64 8.12 -3.68
N HIS A 33 10.52 7.10 -2.82
CA HIS A 33 11.09 7.10 -1.47
C HIS A 33 12.61 7.30 -1.51
N THR A 34 13.31 6.59 -2.40
CA THR A 34 14.76 6.75 -2.60
C THR A 34 15.13 8.18 -2.99
N ARG A 35 14.37 8.83 -3.89
CA ARG A 35 14.66 10.21 -4.30
C ARG A 35 14.36 11.23 -3.20
N LEU A 36 13.27 11.05 -2.46
CA LEU A 36 12.94 11.90 -1.31
C LEU A 36 14.03 11.80 -0.22
N GLU A 37 14.49 10.60 0.10
CA GLU A 37 15.56 10.38 1.06
C GLU A 37 16.87 11.06 0.65
N ARG A 38 17.31 10.88 -0.62
CA ARG A 38 18.52 11.53 -1.16
C ARG A 38 18.47 13.05 -1.09
N ARG A 39 17.29 13.65 -1.11
CA ARG A 39 17.09 15.10 -1.02
C ARG A 39 16.89 15.59 0.41
N GLY A 40 16.93 14.71 1.41
CA GLY A 40 16.62 15.05 2.80
C GLY A 40 15.15 15.41 3.04
N LEU A 41 14.26 14.99 2.15
CA LEU A 41 12.82 15.25 2.18
C LEU A 41 12.00 14.00 2.55
N ARG A 42 12.62 13.04 3.23
CA ARG A 42 11.96 11.81 3.66
C ARG A 42 10.78 12.12 4.59
N PRO A 43 9.55 11.79 4.24
CA PRO A 43 8.40 11.97 5.11
C PRO A 43 8.35 10.86 6.17
N GLU A 44 7.76 11.13 7.31
CA GLU A 44 7.40 10.09 8.27
C GLU A 44 6.23 9.24 7.76
N GLN A 45 5.27 9.89 7.10
CA GLN A 45 4.10 9.25 6.50
C GLN A 45 3.96 9.69 5.04
N HIS A 46 3.64 8.73 4.17
CA HIS A 46 3.33 9.00 2.77
C HIS A 46 1.91 8.53 2.46
N LEU A 47 1.00 9.49 2.23
CA LEU A 47 -0.39 9.21 1.87
C LEU A 47 -0.46 8.91 0.38
N VAL A 48 -0.96 7.73 0.01
CA VAL A 48 -1.01 7.29 -1.39
C VAL A 48 -2.39 6.75 -1.77
N ASP A 49 -2.69 6.75 -3.05
CA ASP A 49 -3.91 6.13 -3.57
C ASP A 49 -3.84 4.59 -3.50
N GLY A 50 -5.00 3.94 -3.56
CA GLY A 50 -5.11 2.48 -3.59
C GLY A 50 -4.36 1.83 -4.74
N GLY A 51 -4.16 2.54 -5.85
CA GLY A 51 -3.34 2.10 -6.97
C GLY A 51 -1.86 1.91 -6.63
N TYR A 52 -1.36 2.55 -5.56
CA TYR A 52 0.05 2.45 -5.12
C TYR A 52 0.25 1.46 -3.96
N THR A 53 -0.84 0.95 -3.37
CA THR A 53 -0.74 0.11 -2.17
C THR A 53 -0.63 -1.36 -2.50
N CYS A 54 0.45 -1.99 -2.07
CA CYS A 54 0.58 -3.43 -1.97
C CYS A 54 1.42 -3.79 -0.73
N LEU A 55 1.24 -4.99 -0.21
CA LEU A 55 1.92 -5.41 1.03
C LEU A 55 3.44 -5.33 0.92
N VAL A 56 3.98 -5.68 -0.24
CA VAL A 56 5.43 -5.65 -0.48
C VAL A 56 5.98 -4.23 -0.39
N HIS A 57 5.29 -3.25 -0.96
CA HIS A 57 5.73 -1.85 -0.92
C HIS A 57 5.54 -1.22 0.45
N LEU A 58 4.49 -1.58 1.19
CA LEU A 58 4.30 -1.10 2.56
C LEU A 58 5.44 -1.59 3.46
N GLU A 59 5.74 -2.88 3.38
CA GLU A 59 6.83 -3.50 4.15
C GLU A 59 8.19 -2.91 3.74
N GLN A 60 8.45 -2.77 2.45
CA GLN A 60 9.69 -2.22 1.94
C GLN A 60 9.90 -0.76 2.35
N ALA A 61 8.86 0.07 2.29
CA ALA A 61 8.93 1.47 2.70
C ALA A 61 9.28 1.62 4.17
N GLU A 62 8.68 0.81 5.03
CA GLU A 62 8.97 0.81 6.47
C GLU A 62 10.39 0.30 6.76
N ARG A 63 10.79 -0.80 6.15
CA ARG A 63 12.09 -1.43 6.38
C ARG A 63 13.26 -0.59 5.84
N ASP A 64 13.17 -0.17 4.57
CA ASP A 64 14.30 0.43 3.86
C ASP A 64 14.39 1.94 4.09
N HIS A 65 13.27 2.61 4.28
CA HIS A 65 13.19 4.07 4.36
C HIS A 65 12.57 4.60 5.67
N GLN A 66 12.03 3.73 6.53
CA GLN A 66 11.30 4.13 7.74
C GLN A 66 10.11 5.06 7.43
N ILE A 67 9.45 4.84 6.31
CA ILE A 67 8.28 5.57 5.86
C ILE A 67 7.03 4.71 6.09
N THR A 68 6.06 5.25 6.82
CA THR A 68 4.74 4.63 6.94
C THR A 68 3.88 5.02 5.73
N VAL A 69 3.63 4.06 4.84
CA VAL A 69 2.72 4.27 3.70
C VAL A 69 1.28 4.11 4.16
N VAL A 70 0.48 5.15 3.97
CA VAL A 70 -0.93 5.20 4.34
C VAL A 70 -1.80 5.23 3.10
N GLY A 71 -2.60 4.21 2.90
CA GLY A 71 -3.50 4.11 1.76
C GLY A 71 -4.39 2.86 1.85
N PRO A 72 -5.47 2.81 1.07
CA PRO A 72 -6.39 1.68 1.11
C PRO A 72 -5.78 0.45 0.45
N LEU A 73 -5.50 -0.60 1.21
CA LEU A 73 -5.13 -1.89 0.64
C LEU A 73 -6.28 -2.49 -0.18
N PRO A 74 -5.97 -3.13 -1.31
CA PRO A 74 -6.96 -3.88 -2.08
C PRO A 74 -7.72 -4.88 -1.20
N GLY A 75 -9.02 -4.92 -1.38
CA GLY A 75 -9.88 -5.90 -0.71
C GLY A 75 -9.62 -7.33 -1.21
N ASN A 76 -10.26 -8.28 -0.56
CA ASN A 76 -10.27 -9.66 -1.01
C ASN A 76 -11.27 -9.81 -2.19
N PRO A 77 -10.81 -10.04 -3.44
CA PRO A 77 -11.68 -10.10 -4.62
C PRO A 77 -12.39 -11.45 -4.79
N THR A 78 -12.19 -12.41 -3.89
CA THR A 78 -12.73 -13.77 -4.05
C THR A 78 -14.26 -13.79 -4.00
N HIS A 79 -14.84 -14.77 -4.71
CA HIS A 79 -16.28 -14.96 -4.73
C HIS A 79 -16.86 -15.18 -3.33
N GLN A 80 -16.17 -15.96 -2.48
CA GLN A 80 -16.59 -16.23 -1.10
C GLN A 80 -16.64 -14.94 -0.24
N ASN A 81 -15.69 -14.01 -0.47
CA ASN A 81 -15.71 -12.73 0.22
C ASN A 81 -16.90 -11.86 -0.21
N ARG A 82 -17.27 -11.91 -1.49
CA ARG A 82 -18.45 -11.17 -2.01
C ARG A 82 -19.76 -11.74 -1.48
N GLN A 83 -19.83 -13.06 -1.30
CA GLN A 83 -21.02 -13.70 -0.73
C GLN A 83 -21.24 -13.38 0.75
N GLY A 84 -20.18 -13.10 1.51
CA GLY A 84 -20.28 -12.75 2.93
C GLY A 84 -20.77 -13.89 3.85
N GLU A 85 -20.68 -15.14 3.39
CA GLU A 85 -21.22 -16.31 4.10
C GLU A 85 -20.22 -16.97 5.08
N GLY A 86 -19.12 -16.29 5.40
CA GLY A 86 -18.14 -16.76 6.39
C GLY A 86 -17.18 -17.83 5.86
N PHE A 87 -16.91 -17.85 4.55
CA PHE A 87 -15.97 -18.77 3.92
C PHE A 87 -14.93 -18.05 3.05
N ALA A 88 -14.73 -16.76 3.25
CA ALA A 88 -13.60 -16.04 2.66
C ALA A 88 -12.28 -16.52 3.28
N ARG A 89 -11.15 -16.15 2.67
CA ARG A 89 -9.83 -16.47 3.24
C ARG A 89 -9.68 -15.99 4.68
N ASP A 90 -10.20 -14.82 4.97
CA ASP A 90 -10.04 -14.15 6.26
C ASP A 90 -10.90 -14.79 7.38
N ASP A 91 -11.82 -15.72 7.02
CA ASP A 91 -12.61 -16.51 7.98
C ASP A 91 -11.89 -17.80 8.43
N PHE A 92 -10.72 -18.10 7.84
CA PHE A 92 -9.90 -19.25 8.22
C PHE A 92 -8.91 -18.84 9.30
N ARG A 93 -8.79 -19.66 10.33
CA ARG A 93 -7.79 -19.46 11.36
C ARG A 93 -6.45 -20.02 10.91
N ILE A 94 -5.45 -19.16 10.79
CA ILE A 94 -4.10 -19.50 10.37
C ILE A 94 -3.21 -19.56 11.61
N ASP A 95 -2.57 -20.72 11.84
CA ASP A 95 -1.56 -20.93 12.87
C ASP A 95 -0.20 -21.10 12.21
N PHE A 96 0.61 -20.06 12.24
CA PHE A 96 1.94 -20.05 11.63
C PHE A 96 2.96 -20.88 12.41
N ASP A 97 2.78 -21.06 13.70
CA ASP A 97 3.71 -21.84 14.54
C ASP A 97 3.55 -23.34 14.31
N ARG A 98 2.29 -23.78 14.15
CA ARG A 98 1.97 -25.17 13.83
C ARG A 98 1.94 -25.45 12.32
N GLN A 99 2.01 -24.40 11.49
CA GLN A 99 1.80 -24.48 10.06
C GLN A 99 0.45 -25.15 9.70
N GLU A 100 -0.59 -24.73 10.38
CA GLU A 100 -1.94 -25.28 10.21
C GLU A 100 -2.94 -24.18 9.87
N VAL A 101 -3.94 -24.55 9.09
CA VAL A 101 -5.08 -23.69 8.80
C VAL A 101 -6.36 -24.44 9.14
N THR A 102 -7.18 -23.82 9.99
CA THR A 102 -8.48 -24.39 10.39
C THR A 102 -9.59 -23.66 9.64
N CYS A 103 -10.48 -24.42 8.99
CA CYS A 103 -11.64 -23.87 8.30
C CYS A 103 -12.73 -23.44 9.30
N PRO A 104 -13.72 -22.62 8.89
CA PRO A 104 -14.84 -22.21 9.75
C PRO A 104 -15.67 -23.37 10.35
N GLN A 105 -15.57 -24.57 9.79
CA GLN A 105 -16.21 -25.80 10.31
C GLN A 105 -15.29 -26.63 11.22
N GLY A 106 -14.15 -26.08 11.65
CA GLY A 106 -13.22 -26.75 12.55
C GLY A 106 -12.29 -27.80 11.93
N GLN A 107 -12.36 -28.02 10.60
CA GLN A 107 -11.46 -28.94 9.92
C GLN A 107 -10.06 -28.30 9.74
N VAL A 108 -9.01 -29.04 10.10
CA VAL A 108 -7.63 -28.65 9.88
C VAL A 108 -7.18 -29.11 8.49
N GLY A 109 -6.58 -28.21 7.72
CA GLY A 109 -6.03 -28.50 6.39
C GLY A 109 -4.88 -29.52 6.49
N LYS A 110 -4.75 -30.40 5.49
CA LYS A 110 -3.73 -31.46 5.46
C LYS A 110 -2.42 -31.05 4.80
N GLY A 111 -2.33 -29.85 4.26
CA GLY A 111 -1.11 -29.41 3.60
C GLY A 111 -0.82 -27.94 3.87
N TRP A 112 0.47 -27.65 4.08
CA TRP A 112 1.04 -26.31 4.14
C TRP A 112 2.21 -26.28 3.19
N HIS A 113 2.14 -25.42 2.18
CA HIS A 113 3.12 -25.38 1.10
C HIS A 113 3.58 -23.95 0.84
N GLY A 114 4.85 -23.76 0.55
CA GLY A 114 5.46 -22.45 0.29
C GLY A 114 6.28 -21.94 1.48
N PRO A 115 6.66 -20.65 1.47
CA PRO A 115 6.17 -19.62 0.54
C PRO A 115 6.65 -19.78 -0.90
N TYR A 116 5.75 -19.68 -1.86
CA TYR A 116 6.09 -19.66 -3.28
C TYR A 116 6.34 -18.23 -3.75
N PRO A 117 7.41 -17.98 -4.50
CA PRO A 117 7.63 -16.68 -5.12
C PRO A 117 6.53 -16.40 -6.16
N THR A 118 6.18 -15.14 -6.31
CA THR A 118 5.27 -14.67 -7.35
C THR A 118 6.08 -14.01 -8.48
N SER A 119 5.57 -14.03 -9.68
CA SER A 119 6.20 -13.38 -10.84
C SER A 119 6.11 -11.86 -10.80
N SER A 120 5.24 -11.31 -9.98
CA SER A 120 5.05 -9.86 -9.83
C SER A 120 5.85 -9.32 -8.65
N LEU A 121 6.60 -8.24 -8.88
CA LEU A 121 7.34 -7.52 -7.84
C LEU A 121 6.44 -6.88 -6.78
N THR A 122 5.16 -6.69 -7.10
CA THR A 122 4.16 -6.07 -6.22
C THR A 122 3.31 -7.09 -5.46
N ALA A 123 3.41 -8.37 -5.82
CA ALA A 123 2.67 -9.44 -5.15
C ALA A 123 3.52 -10.13 -4.10
N ALA A 124 2.93 -10.31 -2.91
CA ALA A 124 3.57 -11.05 -1.83
C ALA A 124 3.77 -12.53 -2.19
N PRO A 125 4.82 -13.18 -1.69
CA PRO A 125 4.93 -14.63 -1.74
C PRO A 125 3.70 -15.30 -1.17
N LEU A 126 3.37 -16.48 -1.66
CA LEU A 126 2.13 -17.17 -1.33
C LEU A 126 2.40 -18.48 -0.59
N ILE A 127 1.86 -18.59 0.62
CA ILE A 127 1.71 -19.84 1.33
C ILE A 127 0.33 -20.41 0.98
N VAL A 128 0.25 -21.70 0.74
CA VAL A 128 -0.99 -22.38 0.35
C VAL A 128 -1.30 -23.50 1.33
N ALA A 129 -2.41 -23.36 2.05
CA ALA A 129 -2.99 -24.46 2.81
C ALA A 129 -3.97 -25.25 1.95
N ARG A 130 -3.88 -26.56 2.00
CA ARG A 130 -4.68 -27.47 1.20
C ARG A 130 -5.69 -28.24 2.02
N PHE A 131 -6.94 -28.16 1.64
CA PHE A 131 -8.03 -29.03 2.09
C PHE A 131 -8.32 -30.05 1.01
N THR A 132 -8.24 -31.33 1.36
CA THR A 132 -8.37 -32.44 0.42
C THR A 132 -9.81 -32.71 0.06
N LYS A 133 -10.02 -33.50 -1.01
CA LYS A 133 -11.31 -34.02 -1.43
C LYS A 133 -12.03 -34.76 -0.28
N SER A 134 -11.31 -35.63 0.44
CA SER A 134 -11.88 -36.39 1.57
C SER A 134 -12.35 -35.53 2.73
N GLN A 135 -11.84 -34.31 2.87
CA GLN A 135 -12.28 -33.33 3.87
C GLN A 135 -13.47 -32.49 3.36
N GLY A 136 -13.46 -32.14 2.09
CA GLY A 136 -14.46 -31.26 1.50
C GLY A 136 -15.77 -32.00 1.11
N GLN A 137 -15.69 -33.24 0.62
CA GLN A 137 -16.88 -33.97 0.17
C GLN A 137 -17.94 -34.16 1.27
N PRO A 138 -17.61 -34.56 2.50
CA PRO A 138 -18.59 -34.74 3.56
C PRO A 138 -19.05 -33.40 4.20
N CYS A 139 -18.48 -32.28 3.82
CA CYS A 139 -18.80 -30.99 4.42
C CYS A 139 -20.21 -30.52 4.02
N PRO A 140 -21.14 -30.31 4.98
CA PRO A 140 -22.53 -29.94 4.67
C PRO A 140 -22.65 -28.55 4.04
N VAL A 141 -21.67 -27.68 4.28
CA VAL A 141 -21.60 -26.30 3.76
C VAL A 141 -20.58 -26.13 2.63
N ARG A 142 -20.18 -27.22 1.98
CA ARG A 142 -19.17 -27.23 0.92
C ARG A 142 -19.40 -26.16 -0.13
N ALA A 143 -20.65 -25.99 -0.59
CA ALA A 143 -21.01 -25.06 -1.65
C ALA A 143 -20.63 -23.59 -1.32
N LYS A 144 -20.62 -23.24 -0.02
CA LYS A 144 -20.19 -21.91 0.42
C LYS A 144 -18.66 -21.72 0.35
N GLY A 145 -17.92 -22.82 0.51
CA GLY A 145 -16.47 -22.80 0.57
C GLY A 145 -15.76 -22.97 -0.77
N THR A 146 -16.31 -23.75 -1.68
CA THR A 146 -15.67 -24.09 -2.94
C THR A 146 -16.68 -24.45 -4.03
N THR A 147 -16.40 -24.03 -5.26
CA THR A 147 -17.12 -24.43 -6.47
C THR A 147 -16.51 -25.67 -7.12
N CYS A 148 -15.41 -26.18 -6.56
CA CYS A 148 -14.74 -27.37 -7.08
C CYS A 148 -15.63 -28.61 -6.90
N ARG A 149 -15.87 -29.37 -7.98
CA ARG A 149 -16.68 -30.61 -7.97
C ARG A 149 -16.13 -31.63 -6.98
N ASP A 150 -14.83 -31.70 -6.83
CA ASP A 150 -14.16 -32.64 -5.93
C ASP A 150 -14.21 -32.20 -4.45
N GLY A 151 -14.69 -30.99 -4.15
CA GLY A 151 -14.74 -30.48 -2.80
C GLY A 151 -13.37 -30.07 -2.24
N ALA A 152 -12.29 -30.21 -2.98
CA ALA A 152 -10.97 -29.73 -2.58
C ALA A 152 -10.92 -28.20 -2.57
N ARG A 153 -10.13 -27.63 -1.67
CA ARG A 153 -9.92 -26.18 -1.56
C ARG A 153 -8.49 -25.86 -1.22
N ASN A 154 -7.96 -24.84 -1.88
CA ASN A 154 -6.70 -24.21 -1.52
C ASN A 154 -7.00 -22.83 -0.93
N VAL A 155 -6.34 -22.50 0.17
CA VAL A 155 -6.40 -21.18 0.82
C VAL A 155 -5.01 -20.58 0.77
N GLY A 156 -4.86 -19.49 0.00
CA GLY A 156 -3.60 -18.79 -0.17
C GLY A 156 -3.51 -17.55 0.73
N PHE A 157 -2.39 -17.35 1.38
CA PHE A 157 -2.11 -16.20 2.25
C PHE A 157 -0.62 -15.86 2.24
N PRO A 158 -0.24 -14.62 2.55
CA PRO A 158 1.16 -14.23 2.60
C PRO A 158 1.88 -14.80 3.82
N PRO A 159 3.23 -14.77 3.88
CA PRO A 159 4.01 -15.05 5.07
C PRO A 159 3.55 -14.24 6.28
N ARG A 160 3.89 -14.71 7.50
CA ARG A 160 3.42 -14.17 8.78
C ARG A 160 3.52 -12.66 8.85
N GLU A 161 4.69 -12.11 8.58
CA GLU A 161 4.96 -10.69 8.73
C GLU A 161 4.05 -9.84 7.82
N LEU A 162 3.90 -10.27 6.57
CA LEU A 162 3.02 -9.59 5.61
C LEU A 162 1.54 -9.83 5.91
N HIS A 163 1.20 -10.98 6.50
CA HIS A 163 -0.17 -11.26 6.94
C HIS A 163 -0.56 -10.38 8.12
N GLU A 164 0.30 -10.26 9.12
CA GLU A 164 0.11 -9.38 10.27
C GLU A 164 0.04 -7.91 9.85
N LEU A 165 0.92 -7.48 8.93
CA LEU A 165 0.86 -6.15 8.33
C LEU A 165 -0.50 -5.92 7.63
N GLN A 166 -0.98 -6.90 6.86
CA GLN A 166 -2.27 -6.81 6.18
C GLN A 166 -3.43 -6.64 7.17
N LEU A 167 -3.45 -7.44 8.23
CA LEU A 167 -4.49 -7.36 9.25
C LEU A 167 -4.47 -6.02 9.99
N ARG A 168 -3.28 -5.57 10.39
CA ARG A 168 -3.08 -4.27 11.05
C ARG A 168 -3.56 -3.11 10.17
N THR A 169 -3.09 -3.04 8.92
CA THR A 169 -3.48 -1.97 7.99
C THR A 169 -4.98 -1.95 7.71
N ARG A 170 -5.61 -3.12 7.64
CA ARG A 170 -7.07 -3.22 7.47
C ARG A 170 -7.84 -2.83 8.72
N ALA A 171 -7.32 -3.12 9.91
CA ALA A 171 -7.92 -2.70 11.17
C ALA A 171 -7.84 -1.18 11.33
N GLU A 172 -6.65 -0.59 11.13
CA GLU A 172 -6.44 0.85 11.18
C GLU A 172 -7.38 1.62 10.23
N ARG A 173 -7.60 1.10 9.02
CA ARG A 173 -8.51 1.73 8.05
C ARG A 173 -9.95 1.84 8.53
N ARG A 174 -10.38 1.05 9.49
CA ARG A 174 -11.75 1.11 10.05
C ARG A 174 -11.90 2.23 11.09
N GLU A 175 -10.78 2.75 11.59
CA GLU A 175 -10.77 3.79 12.60
C GLU A 175 -11.14 5.16 12.01
N PRO A 176 -12.00 5.95 12.68
CA PRO A 176 -12.39 7.29 12.23
C PRO A 176 -11.19 8.24 12.03
N ASP A 177 -10.15 8.12 12.86
CA ASP A 177 -8.97 8.95 12.81
C ASP A 177 -8.11 8.64 11.58
N TRP A 178 -8.12 7.39 11.09
CA TRP A 178 -7.48 7.06 9.82
C TRP A 178 -8.15 7.82 8.66
N HIS A 179 -9.48 7.88 8.63
CA HIS A 179 -10.22 8.58 7.59
C HIS A 179 -9.95 10.08 7.60
N LYS A 180 -9.90 10.71 8.78
CA LYS A 180 -9.56 12.15 8.92
C LYS A 180 -8.15 12.42 8.38
N ARG A 181 -7.18 11.62 8.80
CA ARG A 181 -5.79 11.73 8.36
C ARG A 181 -5.65 11.51 6.86
N TYR A 182 -6.30 10.48 6.33
CA TYR A 182 -6.23 10.13 4.91
C TYR A 182 -6.95 11.15 4.00
N ALA A 183 -7.97 11.84 4.49
CA ALA A 183 -8.73 12.84 3.72
C ALA A 183 -7.84 13.97 3.19
N VAL A 184 -6.75 14.31 3.86
CA VAL A 184 -5.78 15.34 3.43
C VAL A 184 -5.15 15.00 2.08
N ARG A 185 -5.09 13.71 1.70
CA ARG A 185 -4.60 13.27 0.39
C ARG A 185 -5.33 13.92 -0.78
N SER A 186 -6.60 14.27 -0.61
CA SER A 186 -7.38 14.89 -1.68
C SER A 186 -6.79 16.21 -2.19
N GLY A 187 -5.92 16.85 -1.42
CA GLY A 187 -5.21 18.06 -1.83
C GLY A 187 -4.42 17.89 -3.12
N ILE A 188 -3.82 16.71 -3.35
CA ILE A 188 -3.05 16.42 -4.57
C ILE A 188 -3.91 16.49 -5.84
N GLU A 189 -5.21 16.22 -5.74
CA GLU A 189 -6.12 16.31 -6.89
C GLU A 189 -6.29 17.75 -7.36
N GLY A 190 -6.30 18.71 -6.43
CA GLY A 190 -6.24 20.13 -6.73
C GLY A 190 -4.97 20.51 -7.47
N THR A 191 -3.82 20.01 -7.03
CA THR A 191 -2.52 20.22 -7.68
C THR A 191 -2.48 19.60 -9.09
N ILE A 192 -3.02 18.38 -9.26
CA ILE A 192 -3.14 17.77 -10.60
C ILE A 192 -4.05 18.60 -11.50
N CYS A 193 -5.14 19.13 -10.97
CA CYS A 193 -6.06 20.02 -11.70
C CYS A 193 -5.36 21.33 -12.10
N GLU A 194 -4.60 21.93 -11.20
CA GLU A 194 -3.78 23.12 -11.47
C GLU A 194 -2.78 22.88 -12.59
N PHE A 195 -2.05 21.76 -12.55
CA PHE A 195 -1.15 21.34 -13.63
C PHE A 195 -1.88 21.18 -14.97
N ALA A 196 -2.98 20.44 -14.94
CA ALA A 196 -3.71 20.09 -16.16
C ALA A 196 -4.35 21.31 -16.84
N HIS A 197 -4.96 22.19 -16.07
CA HIS A 197 -5.75 23.31 -16.58
C HIS A 197 -5.01 24.64 -16.49
N GLY A 198 -4.38 24.95 -15.37
CA GLY A 198 -3.66 26.20 -15.16
C GLY A 198 -2.38 26.30 -15.99
N HIS A 199 -1.65 25.20 -16.12
CA HIS A 199 -0.36 25.16 -16.82
C HIS A 199 -0.38 24.37 -18.14
N GLY A 200 -1.56 23.97 -18.61
CA GLY A 200 -1.75 23.33 -19.92
C GLY A 200 -1.09 21.97 -20.07
N MET A 201 -0.82 21.27 -18.96
CA MET A 201 -0.09 19.99 -18.95
C MET A 201 -0.89 18.79 -19.49
N ARG A 202 -2.16 18.97 -19.86
CA ARG A 202 -2.94 17.96 -20.60
C ARG A 202 -2.35 17.63 -21.97
N ARG A 203 -1.53 18.52 -22.52
CA ARG A 203 -0.88 18.33 -23.81
C ARG A 203 0.63 18.45 -23.63
N CYS A 204 1.33 17.35 -23.79
CA CYS A 204 2.79 17.40 -23.88
C CYS A 204 3.20 18.02 -25.21
N ARG A 205 3.98 19.09 -25.14
CA ARG A 205 4.49 19.81 -26.34
C ARG A 205 5.69 19.10 -26.96
N TYR A 206 6.25 18.12 -26.26
CA TYR A 206 7.48 17.45 -26.63
C TYR A 206 7.24 15.95 -26.86
N ARG A 207 8.01 15.40 -27.79
CA ARG A 207 8.02 13.95 -28.02
C ARG A 207 9.15 13.30 -27.22
N GLY A 208 8.85 12.16 -26.63
CA GLY A 208 9.77 11.35 -25.83
C GLY A 208 9.74 11.64 -24.34
N GLN A 209 9.92 10.59 -23.56
CA GLN A 209 9.76 10.59 -22.11
C GLN A 209 10.68 11.60 -21.39
N ALA A 210 11.96 11.69 -21.81
CA ALA A 210 12.92 12.59 -21.17
C ALA A 210 12.51 14.07 -21.30
N LYS A 211 12.04 14.48 -22.48
CA LYS A 211 11.58 15.87 -22.71
C LYS A 211 10.25 16.14 -22.01
N ALA A 212 9.34 15.17 -21.98
CA ALA A 212 8.11 15.25 -21.20
C ALA A 212 8.41 15.38 -19.70
N HIS A 213 9.35 14.59 -19.19
CA HIS A 213 9.77 14.68 -17.79
C HIS A 213 10.34 16.06 -17.45
N LEU A 214 11.20 16.60 -18.30
CA LEU A 214 11.75 17.95 -18.10
C LEU A 214 10.63 19.01 -18.06
N GLN A 215 9.64 18.94 -18.94
CA GLN A 215 8.47 19.81 -18.92
C GLN A 215 7.72 19.69 -17.59
N HIS A 216 7.46 18.48 -17.10
CA HIS A 216 6.77 18.25 -15.85
C HIS A 216 7.54 18.84 -14.65
N VAL A 217 8.86 18.64 -14.61
CA VAL A 217 9.73 19.18 -13.54
C VAL A 217 9.74 20.71 -13.55
N LEU A 218 9.93 21.33 -14.72
CA LEU A 218 9.93 22.79 -14.83
C LEU A 218 8.57 23.40 -14.45
N THR A 219 7.48 22.75 -14.82
CA THR A 219 6.13 23.16 -14.39
C THR A 219 5.98 23.05 -12.87
N ALA A 220 6.47 21.98 -12.26
CA ALA A 220 6.42 21.82 -10.81
C ALA A 220 7.22 22.92 -10.08
N ILE A 221 8.38 23.28 -10.61
CA ILE A 221 9.17 24.41 -10.08
C ILE A 221 8.38 25.72 -10.16
N ALA A 222 7.78 26.00 -11.32
CA ALA A 222 6.97 27.21 -11.51
C ALA A 222 5.80 27.29 -10.52
N VAL A 223 5.04 26.19 -10.36
CA VAL A 223 3.94 26.09 -9.40
C VAL A 223 4.45 26.33 -7.97
N ASN A 224 5.57 25.72 -7.57
CA ASN A 224 6.14 25.94 -6.25
C ASN A 224 6.54 27.40 -6.03
N VAL A 225 7.16 28.05 -7.04
CA VAL A 225 7.51 29.47 -6.97
C VAL A 225 6.27 30.34 -6.81
N GLU A 226 5.21 30.08 -7.59
CA GLU A 226 3.95 30.81 -7.47
C GLU A 226 3.31 30.64 -6.08
N ARG A 227 3.27 29.42 -5.57
CA ARG A 227 2.67 29.12 -4.26
C ARG A 227 3.46 29.79 -3.13
N LEU A 228 4.78 29.68 -3.16
CA LEU A 228 5.66 30.30 -2.14
C LEU A 228 5.64 31.82 -2.21
N SER A 229 5.55 32.43 -3.41
CA SER A 229 5.49 33.90 -3.56
C SER A 229 4.20 34.52 -3.03
N ARG A 230 3.10 33.77 -3.02
CA ARG A 230 1.82 34.22 -2.46
C ARG A 230 1.76 34.13 -0.93
N HIS A 231 2.69 33.39 -0.32
CA HIS A 231 2.82 33.30 1.11
C HIS A 231 3.97 34.20 1.55
N PRO A 232 3.72 35.34 2.22
CA PRO A 232 4.78 36.16 2.78
C PRO A 232 5.61 35.29 3.74
N PRO A 233 6.92 35.53 3.86
CA PRO A 233 7.75 34.80 4.81
C PRO A 233 7.18 35.07 6.21
N GLY A 234 6.43 34.07 6.69
CA GLY A 234 6.00 34.07 8.10
C GLY A 234 7.23 34.09 8.96
N GLU A 235 7.17 34.76 10.11
CA GLU A 235 8.17 34.63 11.15
C GLU A 235 8.49 33.15 11.31
N ARG A 236 9.76 32.78 11.22
CA ARG A 236 10.21 31.40 11.41
C ARG A 236 9.79 30.96 12.80
N ARG A 237 8.62 30.35 12.88
CA ARG A 237 8.22 29.67 14.11
C ARG A 237 9.21 28.53 14.29
N ALA A 238 9.98 28.60 15.37
CA ALA A 238 10.84 27.48 15.75
C ALA A 238 9.95 26.23 15.78
N PRO A 239 10.40 25.08 15.23
CA PRO A 239 9.61 23.86 15.25
C PRO A 239 9.29 23.55 16.70
N THR A 240 8.05 23.75 17.08
CA THR A 240 7.54 23.30 18.36
C THR A 240 7.39 21.80 18.26
N THR A 241 7.84 21.07 19.27
CA THR A 241 7.64 19.61 19.43
C THR A 241 6.15 19.17 19.38
N ALA A 242 5.22 20.12 19.24
CA ALA A 242 3.79 19.94 19.09
C ALA A 242 3.32 19.80 17.62
N ASP A 243 4.17 20.08 16.63
CA ASP A 243 3.82 19.97 15.20
C ASP A 243 3.91 18.53 14.66
N SER A 244 4.31 17.59 15.49
CA SER A 244 4.08 16.17 15.27
C SER A 244 2.61 15.89 15.51
N LEU A 245 1.85 15.53 14.50
CA LEU A 245 0.54 14.89 14.71
C LEU A 245 0.70 13.88 15.85
N PRO A 246 -0.20 13.84 16.86
CA PRO A 246 -0.06 12.91 17.96
C PRO A 246 0.10 11.52 17.38
N GLY A 247 1.33 11.02 17.44
CA GLY A 247 1.66 9.72 16.90
C GLY A 247 0.85 8.69 17.63
N LEU A 248 0.09 7.90 16.89
CA LEU A 248 -0.32 6.60 17.38
C LEU A 248 0.94 5.90 17.89
N PRO A 249 0.90 5.23 19.05
CA PRO A 249 2.05 4.54 19.58
C PRO A 249 2.64 3.67 18.46
N ARG A 250 3.91 3.86 18.14
CA ARG A 250 4.61 3.00 17.18
C ARG A 250 4.42 1.57 17.65
N PRO A 251 3.90 0.67 16.81
CA PRO A 251 3.88 -0.73 17.16
C PRO A 251 5.32 -1.14 17.48
N ALA A 252 5.51 -1.89 18.58
CA ALA A 252 6.80 -2.35 19.02
C ALA A 252 7.57 -2.94 17.81
N ARG A 253 8.81 -2.49 17.63
CA ARG A 253 9.68 -2.99 16.55
C ARG A 253 9.79 -4.50 16.71
N HIS A 254 9.26 -5.24 15.75
CA HIS A 254 9.51 -6.67 15.71
C HIS A 254 11.01 -6.89 15.42
N PRO A 255 11.70 -7.72 16.19
CA PRO A 255 13.08 -8.06 15.88
C PRO A 255 13.10 -8.78 14.53
N ALA A 256 13.92 -8.25 13.64
CA ALA A 256 14.39 -8.84 12.39
C ALA A 256 13.29 -9.54 11.56
N LEU A 257 12.80 -8.82 10.56
CA LEU A 257 12.22 -9.42 9.36
C LEU A 257 13.32 -10.27 8.69
N ALA A 258 13.51 -11.47 9.21
CA ALA A 258 14.45 -12.44 8.66
C ALA A 258 14.00 -12.77 7.24
N SER A 259 14.87 -12.50 6.32
CA SER A 259 14.87 -12.69 4.89
C SER A 259 14.02 -13.83 4.34
N TRP A 260 12.74 -13.62 4.12
CA TRP A 260 11.96 -14.49 3.22
C TRP A 260 12.45 -14.39 1.75
N ARG A 261 13.36 -13.43 1.45
CA ARG A 261 14.01 -13.27 0.14
C ARG A 261 15.29 -14.10 -0.05
N ALA A 262 15.81 -14.75 0.99
CA ALA A 262 17.06 -15.51 0.90
C ALA A 262 16.90 -16.97 0.45
N ALA A 263 15.73 -17.37 -0.06
CA ALA A 263 15.49 -18.69 -0.64
C ALA A 263 15.05 -18.55 -2.10
N SER A 264 15.96 -18.12 -2.96
CA SER A 264 15.86 -18.25 -4.41
C SER A 264 17.21 -18.68 -4.98
#